data_6628b48393f3805dd344eb6a5b155d9b
#
_entry.id   6628b48393f3805dd344eb6a5b155d9b
#
_cell.length_a   1.000
_cell.length_b   1.000
_cell.length_c   1.000
_cell.angle_alpha   90.00
_cell.angle_beta   90.00
_cell.angle_gamma   90.00
#
_symmetry.space_group_name_H-M   'P 1'
#
loop_
_entity.id
_entity.type
_entity.pdbx_description
1 polymer ?
#
loop_
_entity_poly.entity_id
_entity_poly.type
_entity_poly.pdbx_seq_one_letter_code
_entity_poly.pdbx_strand_id
1 'polypeptide(L)'
;MTTEHPFAGFVRALGKGPKTARPLTRAEARAAFGMVMADAISPIQLGAFLTLVRVMTETPEELAGFAEAARATVAAPRDAPSVAVDWPSYAGKKRRLPWYLLSALLLGQNGVTVCMHGHADPAENRLHAEAALQALGISAATSLDDAAYFDRVAFASLPAGHVGAAFCCARKRDAMALRRR
;
A
#
# COMPACT_ATOMS: atom_id res chain seq x y z
N MET A 1 -20.71 -22.79 26.01
CA MET A 1 -20.21 -23.01 24.63
C MET A 1 -19.46 -21.75 24.23
N THR A 2 -18.13 -21.78 24.18
CA THR A 2 -17.32 -20.66 23.68
C THR A 2 -17.54 -20.59 22.16
N THR A 3 -18.19 -19.55 21.70
CA THR A 3 -18.31 -19.28 20.26
C THR A 3 -16.91 -19.06 19.70
N GLU A 4 -16.54 -19.89 18.74
CA GLU A 4 -15.25 -19.78 18.07
C GLU A 4 -15.12 -18.39 17.41
N HIS A 5 -13.95 -17.77 17.56
CA HIS A 5 -13.69 -16.46 16.97
C HIS A 5 -13.80 -16.50 15.44
N PRO A 6 -14.49 -15.57 14.76
CA PRO A 6 -14.72 -15.61 13.31
C PRO A 6 -13.43 -15.72 12.49
N PHE A 7 -12.34 -15.18 12.98
CA PHE A 7 -11.03 -15.22 12.33
C PHE A 7 -10.43 -16.64 12.23
N ALA A 8 -10.82 -17.54 13.13
CA ALA A 8 -10.31 -18.91 13.15
C ALA A 8 -10.61 -19.70 11.86
N GLY A 9 -11.71 -19.36 11.20
CA GLY A 9 -12.07 -19.95 9.92
C GLY A 9 -11.02 -19.70 8.82
N PHE A 10 -10.46 -18.49 8.76
CA PHE A 10 -9.42 -18.13 7.79
C PHE A 10 -8.09 -18.83 8.09
N VAL A 11 -7.67 -18.85 9.35
CA VAL A 11 -6.47 -19.59 9.77
C VAL A 11 -6.62 -21.06 9.45
N ARG A 12 -7.81 -21.64 9.68
CA ARG A 12 -8.07 -23.05 9.36
C ARG A 12 -8.03 -23.33 7.86
N ALA A 13 -8.55 -22.44 7.02
CA ALA A 13 -8.51 -22.61 5.57
C ALA A 13 -7.08 -22.69 5.05
N LEU A 14 -6.18 -21.85 5.57
CA LEU A 14 -4.77 -21.82 5.21
C LEU A 14 -3.96 -22.97 5.86
N GLY A 15 -4.33 -23.38 7.09
CA GLY A 15 -3.51 -24.27 7.93
C GLY A 15 -4.01 -25.70 8.07
N LYS A 16 -5.02 -26.13 7.32
CA LYS A 16 -5.66 -27.46 7.50
C LYS A 16 -4.79 -28.67 7.06
N GLY A 17 -3.53 -28.42 6.69
CA GLY A 17 -2.59 -29.45 6.28
C GLY A 17 -2.52 -29.63 4.75
N PRO A 18 -1.51 -30.35 4.26
CA PRO A 18 -1.12 -30.32 2.86
C PRO A 18 -2.17 -30.83 1.86
N LYS A 19 -3.15 -31.60 2.31
CA LYS A 19 -4.22 -32.14 1.45
C LYS A 19 -5.49 -31.27 1.40
N THR A 20 -5.70 -30.38 2.37
CA THR A 20 -6.96 -29.66 2.55
C THR A 20 -6.77 -28.16 2.77
N ALA A 21 -5.55 -27.72 2.94
CA ALA A 21 -5.21 -26.30 2.95
C ALA A 21 -5.49 -25.71 1.56
N ARG A 22 -6.04 -24.50 1.55
CA ARG A 22 -6.29 -23.75 0.34
C ARG A 22 -6.03 -22.27 0.55
N PRO A 23 -5.67 -21.52 -0.50
CA PRO A 23 -5.63 -20.08 -0.43
C PRO A 23 -7.02 -19.52 -0.12
N LEU A 24 -7.05 -18.31 0.38
CA LEU A 24 -8.28 -17.56 0.61
C LEU A 24 -8.83 -17.05 -0.73
N THR A 25 -10.14 -17.04 -0.86
CA THR A 25 -10.78 -16.27 -1.92
C THR A 25 -10.55 -14.78 -1.67
N ARG A 26 -10.71 -13.95 -2.68
CA ARG A 26 -10.62 -12.47 -2.57
C ARG A 26 -11.52 -11.90 -1.48
N ALA A 27 -12.75 -12.42 -1.38
CA ALA A 27 -13.70 -12.00 -0.36
C ALA A 27 -13.26 -12.41 1.06
N GLU A 28 -12.75 -13.63 1.24
CA GLU A 28 -12.21 -14.12 2.51
C GLU A 28 -10.96 -13.34 2.91
N ALA A 29 -10.04 -13.09 1.98
CA ALA A 29 -8.84 -12.30 2.20
C ALA A 29 -9.18 -10.87 2.62
N ARG A 30 -10.14 -10.23 1.95
CA ARG A 30 -10.66 -8.91 2.31
C ARG A 30 -11.27 -8.91 3.71
N ALA A 31 -12.09 -9.89 4.04
CA ALA A 31 -12.71 -10.00 5.36
C ALA A 31 -11.67 -10.23 6.47
N ALA A 32 -10.74 -11.17 6.27
CA ALA A 32 -9.68 -11.47 7.21
C ALA A 32 -8.79 -10.24 7.46
N PHE A 33 -8.32 -9.58 6.41
CA PHE A 33 -7.46 -8.40 6.54
C PHE A 33 -8.21 -7.19 7.08
N GLY A 34 -9.50 -7.07 6.82
CA GLY A 34 -10.37 -6.07 7.46
C GLY A 34 -10.41 -6.21 8.98
N MET A 35 -10.45 -7.45 9.50
CA MET A 35 -10.35 -7.71 10.94
C MET A 35 -8.97 -7.37 11.51
N VAL A 36 -7.89 -7.61 10.74
CA VAL A 36 -6.53 -7.18 11.09
C VAL A 36 -6.47 -5.66 11.22
N MET A 37 -6.98 -4.94 10.21
CA MET A 37 -6.96 -3.47 10.18
C MET A 37 -7.83 -2.82 11.27
N ALA A 38 -8.86 -3.54 11.74
CA ALA A 38 -9.73 -3.11 12.83
C ALA A 38 -9.19 -3.49 14.22
N ASP A 39 -7.98 -4.08 14.31
CA ASP A 39 -7.41 -4.61 15.55
C ASP A 39 -8.35 -5.60 16.29
N ALA A 40 -9.16 -6.33 15.53
CA ALA A 40 -10.19 -7.24 16.05
C ALA A 40 -9.68 -8.68 16.25
N ILE A 41 -8.36 -8.89 16.26
CA ILE A 41 -7.72 -10.21 16.39
C ILE A 41 -6.60 -10.18 17.42
N SER A 42 -6.29 -11.33 18.00
CA SER A 42 -5.15 -11.42 18.91
C SER A 42 -3.80 -11.44 18.18
N PRO A 43 -2.70 -11.02 18.82
CA PRO A 43 -1.35 -11.13 18.25
C PRO A 43 -0.97 -12.55 17.84
N ILE A 44 -1.47 -13.56 18.54
CA ILE A 44 -1.24 -14.98 18.21
C ILE A 44 -1.94 -15.34 16.91
N GLN A 45 -3.20 -14.91 16.73
CA GLN A 45 -3.94 -15.12 15.49
C GLN A 45 -3.30 -14.41 14.31
N LEU A 46 -2.82 -13.17 14.52
CA LEU A 46 -2.09 -12.42 13.51
C LEU A 46 -0.81 -13.14 13.10
N GLY A 47 0.01 -13.57 14.06
CA GLY A 47 1.25 -14.30 13.79
C GLY A 47 1.02 -15.60 13.02
N ALA A 48 0.02 -16.40 13.44
CA ALA A 48 -0.36 -17.62 12.74
C ALA A 48 -0.82 -17.34 11.30
N PHE A 49 -1.67 -16.34 11.11
CA PHE A 49 -2.18 -15.95 9.80
C PHE A 49 -1.06 -15.52 8.85
N LEU A 50 -0.19 -14.60 9.26
CA LEU A 50 0.92 -14.11 8.45
C LEU A 50 1.90 -15.22 8.09
N THR A 51 2.19 -16.13 9.03
CA THR A 51 3.07 -17.28 8.79
C THR A 51 2.46 -18.21 7.75
N LEU A 52 1.18 -18.54 7.85
CA LEU A 52 0.51 -19.43 6.92
C LEU A 52 0.41 -18.81 5.51
N VAL A 53 0.02 -17.55 5.41
CA VAL A 53 -0.01 -16.80 4.12
C VAL A 53 1.39 -16.83 3.49
N ARG A 54 2.44 -16.58 4.28
CA ARG A 54 3.82 -16.60 3.78
C ARG A 54 4.27 -17.96 3.32
N VAL A 55 3.91 -19.03 4.03
CA VAL A 55 4.29 -20.42 3.69
C VAL A 55 3.55 -20.91 2.44
N MET A 56 2.26 -20.56 2.32
CA MET A 56 1.42 -20.90 1.17
C MET A 56 1.77 -20.11 -0.08
N THR A 57 2.47 -19.01 0.05
CA THR A 57 2.66 -17.95 -0.96
C THR A 57 1.35 -17.30 -1.40
N GLU A 58 1.33 -15.98 -1.41
CA GLU A 58 0.14 -15.17 -1.67
C GLU A 58 -0.32 -15.32 -3.11
N THR A 59 -1.59 -15.55 -3.32
CA THR A 59 -2.22 -15.54 -4.64
C THR A 59 -2.60 -14.12 -5.06
N PRO A 60 -2.76 -13.83 -6.36
CA PRO A 60 -3.27 -12.53 -6.83
C PRO A 60 -4.62 -12.15 -6.22
N GLU A 61 -5.48 -13.13 -5.96
CA GLU A 61 -6.80 -12.93 -5.37
C GLU A 61 -6.68 -12.50 -3.89
N GLU A 62 -5.78 -13.12 -3.14
CA GLU A 62 -5.50 -12.74 -1.77
C GLU A 62 -4.91 -11.34 -1.68
N LEU A 63 -3.93 -11.02 -2.53
CA LEU A 63 -3.33 -9.68 -2.58
C LEU A 63 -4.37 -8.62 -2.94
N ALA A 64 -5.27 -8.90 -3.88
CA ALA A 64 -6.37 -8.00 -4.23
C ALA A 64 -7.30 -7.77 -3.04
N GLY A 65 -7.66 -8.83 -2.31
CA GLY A 65 -8.50 -8.75 -1.11
C GLY A 65 -7.84 -7.93 0.00
N PHE A 66 -6.56 -8.15 0.27
CA PHE A 66 -5.79 -7.39 1.26
C PHE A 66 -5.72 -5.91 0.90
N ALA A 67 -5.44 -5.59 -0.36
CA ALA A 67 -5.40 -4.21 -0.85
C ALA A 67 -6.77 -3.52 -0.73
N GLU A 68 -7.87 -4.21 -1.01
CA GLU A 68 -9.22 -3.68 -0.83
C GLU A 68 -9.55 -3.38 0.63
N ALA A 69 -9.19 -4.28 1.55
CA ALA A 69 -9.39 -4.08 2.97
C ALA A 69 -8.57 -2.87 3.47
N ALA A 70 -7.30 -2.78 3.10
CA ALA A 70 -6.45 -1.63 3.45
C ALA A 70 -7.03 -0.32 2.90
N ARG A 71 -7.47 -0.30 1.65
CA ARG A 71 -8.10 0.88 1.03
C ARG A 71 -9.38 1.33 1.75
N ALA A 72 -10.13 0.41 2.30
CA ALA A 72 -11.38 0.73 3.00
C ALA A 72 -11.14 1.48 4.33
N THR A 73 -9.94 1.38 4.91
CA THR A 73 -9.58 2.06 6.16
C THR A 73 -9.03 3.47 5.95
N VAL A 74 -8.77 3.85 4.69
CA VAL A 74 -8.14 5.13 4.37
C VAL A 74 -9.18 6.19 4.06
N ALA A 75 -9.10 7.30 4.76
CA ALA A 75 -9.84 8.51 4.43
C ALA A 75 -9.17 9.18 3.21
N ALA A 76 -9.86 9.19 2.07
CA ALA A 76 -9.41 9.95 0.93
C ALA A 76 -9.51 11.45 1.21
N PRO A 77 -8.47 12.26 0.93
CA PRO A 77 -8.61 13.70 0.91
C PRO A 77 -9.72 14.11 -0.07
N ARG A 78 -10.56 15.06 0.34
CA ARG A 78 -11.70 15.48 -0.49
C ARG A 78 -11.26 16.07 -1.83
N ASP A 79 -10.11 16.74 -1.83
CA ASP A 79 -9.55 17.50 -2.97
C ASP A 79 -8.22 16.89 -3.46
N ALA A 80 -8.09 15.56 -3.37
CA ALA A 80 -6.88 14.88 -3.85
C ALA A 80 -6.62 15.21 -5.33
N PRO A 81 -5.41 15.64 -5.69
CA PRO A 81 -5.07 15.97 -7.07
C PRO A 81 -5.18 14.72 -7.96
N SER A 82 -5.60 14.93 -9.20
CA SER A 82 -5.59 13.87 -10.20
C SER A 82 -4.17 13.66 -10.68
N VAL A 83 -3.61 12.47 -10.44
CA VAL A 83 -2.27 12.10 -10.91
C VAL A 83 -2.33 11.08 -12.04
N ALA A 84 -1.35 11.16 -12.92
CA ALA A 84 -1.19 10.22 -14.03
C ALA A 84 -0.63 8.90 -13.55
N VAL A 85 0.32 8.94 -12.64
CA VAL A 85 1.00 7.77 -12.08
C VAL A 85 0.99 7.88 -10.56
N ASP A 86 0.46 6.86 -9.92
CA ASP A 86 0.60 6.63 -8.48
C ASP A 86 1.71 5.58 -8.29
N TRP A 87 2.81 6.00 -7.65
CA TRP A 87 4.02 5.18 -7.57
C TRP A 87 4.42 4.89 -6.11
N PRO A 88 4.03 3.74 -5.57
CA PRO A 88 4.47 3.35 -4.24
C PRO A 88 5.97 3.01 -4.22
N SER A 89 6.68 3.57 -3.26
CA SER A 89 8.10 3.35 -3.03
C SER A 89 8.34 3.02 -1.56
N TYR A 90 8.31 1.74 -1.22
CA TYR A 90 8.34 1.31 0.18
C TYR A 90 9.65 0.71 0.67
N ALA A 91 10.50 0.22 -0.22
CA ALA A 91 11.70 -0.50 0.18
C ALA A 91 12.97 0.30 -0.10
N GLY A 92 13.59 0.83 0.91
CA GLY A 92 14.93 1.39 0.82
C GLY A 92 15.95 0.37 0.29
N LYS A 93 16.93 0.82 -0.45
CA LYS A 93 17.95 -0.04 -1.07
C LYS A 93 19.22 -0.05 -0.21
N LYS A 94 19.75 -1.25 0.07
CA LYS A 94 21.02 -1.40 0.83
C LYS A 94 22.27 -1.11 0.00
N ARG A 95 22.24 -1.42 -1.29
CA ARG A 95 23.44 -1.43 -2.15
C ARG A 95 23.26 -0.72 -3.48
N ARG A 96 22.09 -0.16 -3.77
CA ARG A 96 21.79 0.52 -5.02
C ARG A 96 21.13 1.86 -4.77
N LEU A 97 21.43 2.82 -5.59
CA LEU A 97 20.72 4.09 -5.60
C LEU A 97 19.27 3.90 -6.10
N PRO A 98 18.33 4.75 -5.68
CA PRO A 98 16.94 4.69 -6.11
C PRO A 98 16.78 5.29 -7.51
N TRP A 99 17.33 4.64 -8.54
CA TRP A 99 17.34 5.10 -9.93
C TRP A 99 15.94 5.39 -10.49
N TYR A 100 14.91 4.77 -9.97
CA TYR A 100 13.52 5.02 -10.35
C TYR A 100 13.09 6.48 -10.12
N LEU A 101 13.78 7.22 -9.25
CA LEU A 101 13.53 8.66 -9.07
C LEU A 101 13.81 9.44 -10.34
N LEU A 102 14.86 9.08 -11.08
CA LEU A 102 15.17 9.72 -12.36
C LEU A 102 14.06 9.47 -13.37
N SER A 103 13.46 8.29 -13.38
CA SER A 103 12.31 7.98 -14.23
C SER A 103 11.09 8.82 -13.86
N ALA A 104 10.82 8.99 -12.56
CA ALA A 104 9.72 9.84 -12.10
C ALA A 104 9.95 11.32 -12.48
N LEU A 105 11.17 11.82 -12.31
CA LEU A 105 11.54 13.19 -12.70
C LEU A 105 11.41 13.40 -14.20
N LEU A 106 11.87 12.43 -15.00
CA LEU A 106 11.75 12.47 -16.46
C LEU A 106 10.29 12.49 -16.92
N LEU A 107 9.44 11.67 -16.30
CA LEU A 107 7.99 11.69 -16.54
C LEU A 107 7.40 13.07 -16.24
N GLY A 108 7.76 13.66 -15.09
CA GLY A 108 7.32 15.00 -14.71
C GLY A 108 7.77 16.07 -15.70
N GLN A 109 9.01 16.02 -16.17
CA GLN A 109 9.53 16.93 -17.21
C GLN A 109 8.76 16.83 -18.53
N ASN A 110 8.19 15.66 -18.83
CA ASN A 110 7.38 15.42 -20.02
C ASN A 110 5.86 15.63 -19.76
N GLY A 111 5.48 16.33 -18.70
CA GLY A 111 4.10 16.70 -18.43
C GLY A 111 3.23 15.59 -17.82
N VAL A 112 3.84 14.47 -17.42
CA VAL A 112 3.13 13.39 -16.74
C VAL A 112 3.14 13.66 -15.23
N THR A 113 1.96 13.84 -14.62
CA THR A 113 1.86 14.04 -13.18
C THR A 113 2.12 12.73 -12.44
N VAL A 114 3.13 12.72 -11.57
CA VAL A 114 3.54 11.55 -10.78
C VAL A 114 3.39 11.86 -9.30
N CYS A 115 2.65 11.04 -8.57
CA CYS A 115 2.64 11.05 -7.12
C CYS A 115 3.42 9.83 -6.62
N MET A 116 4.55 10.07 -6.00
CA MET A 116 5.31 9.03 -5.31
C MET A 116 5.03 9.10 -3.83
N HIS A 117 4.88 7.95 -3.23
CA HIS A 117 4.66 7.87 -1.79
C HIS A 117 5.41 6.67 -1.21
N GLY A 118 5.81 6.76 0.04
CA GLY A 118 6.54 5.71 0.71
C GLY A 118 6.75 6.01 2.18
N HIS A 119 7.29 5.04 2.87
CA HIS A 119 7.70 5.16 4.26
C HIS A 119 9.21 4.99 4.35
N ALA A 120 9.87 5.89 5.04
CA ALA A 120 11.27 5.78 5.42
C ALA A 120 11.35 5.36 6.88
N ASP A 121 11.97 4.23 7.16
CA ASP A 121 12.32 3.84 8.51
C ASP A 121 13.77 4.27 8.80
N PRO A 122 14.00 5.25 9.70
CA PRO A 122 15.34 5.70 10.04
C PRO A 122 16.21 4.62 10.70
N ALA A 123 15.58 3.61 11.31
CA ALA A 123 16.28 2.48 11.93
C ALA A 123 16.84 1.50 10.88
N GLU A 124 16.34 1.53 9.66
CA GLU A 124 16.88 0.75 8.56
C GLU A 124 18.08 1.47 7.94
N ASN A 125 19.26 0.84 7.97
CA ASN A 125 20.44 1.33 7.24
C ASN A 125 20.26 1.13 5.72
N ARG A 126 19.32 1.90 5.15
CA ARG A 126 18.93 1.86 3.73
C ARG A 126 18.78 3.26 3.16
N LEU A 127 19.07 3.40 1.89
CA LEU A 127 18.83 4.64 1.17
C LEU A 127 17.38 4.68 0.69
N HIS A 128 16.58 5.51 1.31
CA HIS A 128 15.20 5.80 0.93
C HIS A 128 15.13 6.92 -0.12
N ALA A 129 14.00 7.00 -0.82
CA ALA A 129 13.76 8.02 -1.84
C ALA A 129 13.91 9.44 -1.33
N GLU A 130 13.43 9.69 -0.10
CA GLU A 130 13.46 11.01 0.52
C GLU A 130 14.90 11.56 0.67
N ALA A 131 15.83 10.75 1.19
CA ALA A 131 17.23 11.16 1.32
C ALA A 131 17.88 11.45 -0.04
N ALA A 132 17.54 10.68 -1.06
CA ALA A 132 18.05 10.92 -2.41
C ALA A 132 17.45 12.19 -3.05
N LEU A 133 16.16 12.47 -2.84
CA LEU A 133 15.51 13.70 -3.30
C LEU A 133 16.11 14.92 -2.61
N GLN A 134 16.32 14.85 -1.30
CA GLN A 134 16.96 15.91 -0.54
C GLN A 134 18.37 16.21 -1.07
N ALA A 135 19.16 15.18 -1.40
CA ALA A 135 20.46 15.35 -2.01
C ALA A 135 20.41 16.00 -3.39
N LEU A 136 19.28 15.87 -4.11
CA LEU A 136 19.01 16.53 -5.39
C LEU A 136 18.40 17.94 -5.23
N GLY A 137 18.21 18.41 -4.00
CA GLY A 137 17.58 19.70 -3.71
C GLY A 137 16.05 19.71 -3.96
N ILE A 138 15.43 18.54 -3.99
CA ILE A 138 13.99 18.37 -4.21
C ILE A 138 13.30 18.17 -2.87
N SER A 139 12.35 19.04 -2.55
CA SER A 139 11.56 18.92 -1.32
C SER A 139 10.53 17.79 -1.43
N ALA A 140 10.40 17.01 -0.36
CA ALA A 140 9.31 16.05 -0.20
C ALA A 140 8.15 16.70 0.55
N ALA A 141 6.93 16.39 0.16
CA ALA A 141 5.73 16.76 0.92
C ALA A 141 5.64 15.90 2.19
N THR A 142 5.22 16.48 3.28
CA THR A 142 5.02 15.78 4.55
C THR A 142 3.57 15.34 4.76
N SER A 143 2.67 15.84 3.93
CA SER A 143 1.25 15.49 3.93
C SER A 143 0.73 15.36 2.49
N LEU A 144 -0.44 14.75 2.33
CA LEU A 144 -1.12 14.71 1.02
C LEU A 144 -1.66 16.07 0.59
N ASP A 145 -1.97 16.93 1.55
CA ASP A 145 -2.42 18.29 1.26
C ASP A 145 -1.27 19.12 0.69
N ASP A 146 -0.05 18.95 1.22
CA ASP A 146 1.15 19.59 0.68
C ASP A 146 1.47 19.05 -0.73
N ALA A 147 1.22 17.76 -0.98
CA ALA A 147 1.44 17.15 -2.29
C ALA A 147 0.56 17.77 -3.39
N ALA A 148 -0.59 18.37 -3.04
CA ALA A 148 -1.47 19.05 -3.99
C ALA A 148 -0.83 20.31 -4.62
N TYR A 149 0.18 20.89 -3.99
CA TYR A 149 0.88 22.08 -4.47
C TYR A 149 2.02 21.80 -5.48
N PHE A 150 2.38 20.53 -5.70
CA PHE A 150 3.42 20.18 -6.65
C PHE A 150 2.86 19.99 -8.07
N ASP A 151 3.27 20.85 -8.99
CA ASP A 151 2.71 20.95 -10.35
C ASP A 151 2.91 19.68 -11.21
N ARG A 152 3.96 18.88 -10.98
CA ARG A 152 4.32 17.78 -11.89
C ARG A 152 4.80 16.50 -11.21
N VAL A 153 5.66 16.60 -10.21
CA VAL A 153 6.15 15.46 -9.44
C VAL A 153 6.01 15.77 -7.96
N ALA A 154 5.17 15.04 -7.27
CA ALA A 154 5.05 15.10 -5.82
C ALA A 154 5.66 13.84 -5.21
N PHE A 155 6.53 14.01 -4.26
CA PHE A 155 6.95 12.93 -3.37
C PHE A 155 6.40 13.22 -1.97
N ALA A 156 5.59 12.31 -1.46
CA ALA A 156 5.07 12.38 -0.10
C ALA A 156 5.72 11.30 0.76
N SER A 157 6.45 11.74 1.80
CA SER A 157 6.90 10.87 2.88
C SER A 157 5.79 10.80 3.93
N LEU A 158 4.99 9.76 3.88
CA LEU A 158 3.84 9.62 4.76
C LEU A 158 4.18 8.71 5.94
N PRO A 159 3.79 9.05 7.17
CA PRO A 159 3.85 8.15 8.32
C PRO A 159 3.11 6.84 8.01
N ALA A 160 3.55 5.73 8.63
CA ALA A 160 3.06 4.37 8.34
C ALA A 160 1.51 4.24 8.34
N GLY A 161 0.81 5.03 9.15
CA GLY A 161 -0.66 5.07 9.19
C GLY A 161 -1.33 5.77 7.99
N HIS A 162 -0.58 6.49 7.15
CA HIS A 162 -1.10 7.28 6.03
C HIS A 162 -0.77 6.68 4.66
N VAL A 163 -0.01 5.59 4.60
CA VAL A 163 0.39 4.92 3.34
C VAL A 163 -0.83 4.50 2.51
N GLY A 164 -1.95 4.22 3.15
CA GLY A 164 -3.21 3.93 2.48
C GLY A 164 -3.83 5.13 1.73
N ALA A 165 -3.54 6.37 2.12
CA ALA A 165 -4.16 7.56 1.52
C ALA A 165 -3.73 7.81 0.06
N ALA A 166 -2.50 7.44 -0.29
CA ALA A 166 -1.98 7.57 -1.65
C ALA A 166 -2.68 6.62 -2.66
N PHE A 167 -3.14 5.45 -2.21
CA PHE A 167 -4.00 4.56 -3.03
C PHE A 167 -5.33 5.20 -3.46
N CYS A 168 -5.69 6.34 -2.90
CA CYS A 168 -6.95 7.02 -3.20
C CYS A 168 -6.86 7.98 -4.38
N CYS A 169 -5.67 8.50 -4.69
CA CYS A 169 -5.47 9.38 -5.85
C CYS A 169 -5.73 8.64 -7.18
N ALA A 170 -5.43 7.35 -7.25
CA ALA A 170 -5.69 6.53 -8.44
C ALA A 170 -7.18 6.29 -8.71
N ARG A 171 -8.06 6.38 -7.71
CA ARG A 171 -9.48 6.00 -7.83
C ARG A 171 -10.34 6.99 -8.62
N LYS A 172 -9.96 8.28 -8.69
CA LYS A 172 -10.75 9.30 -9.44
C LYS A 172 -10.65 9.14 -10.97
N ARG A 173 -9.67 8.40 -11.47
CA ARG A 173 -9.47 8.21 -12.91
C ARG A 173 -10.46 7.27 -13.57
N ASP A 174 -10.79 6.16 -12.92
CA ASP A 174 -11.66 5.14 -13.53
C ASP A 174 -13.09 5.66 -13.73
N ALA A 175 -13.55 6.56 -12.86
CA ALA A 175 -14.86 7.20 -12.99
C ALA A 175 -14.94 8.23 -14.14
N MET A 176 -13.82 8.83 -14.53
CA MET A 176 -13.80 9.83 -15.62
C MET A 176 -13.55 9.22 -17.00
N ALA A 177 -12.80 8.12 -17.09
CA ALA A 177 -12.54 7.41 -18.33
C ALA A 177 -13.80 6.70 -18.88
N LEU A 178 -14.69 6.26 -18.00
CA LEU A 178 -15.98 5.62 -18.35
C LEU A 178 -17.06 6.61 -18.84
N ARG A 179 -16.87 7.91 -18.70
CA ARG A 179 -17.82 8.94 -19.19
C ARG A 179 -17.48 9.51 -20.58
N ARG A 180 -16.42 9.03 -21.22
CA ARG A 180 -15.99 9.51 -22.56
C ARG A 180 -16.03 8.42 -23.64
N ARG A 181 -16.87 7.38 -23.46
CA ARG A 181 -17.25 6.46 -24.54
C ARG A 181 -18.75 6.46 -24.72
#